data_5e4e8e14ba82e8ee800859fbb1e2a7a9
#
_entry.id   5e4e8e14ba82e8ee800859fbb1e2a7a9
#
_cell.length_a   1.000
_cell.length_b   1.000
_cell.length_c   1.000
_cell.angle_alpha   90.00
_cell.angle_beta   90.00
_cell.angle_gamma   90.00
#
_symmetry.space_group_name_H-M   'P 1'
#
loop_
_entity.id
_entity.type
_entity.pdbx_description
1 polymer ?
#
loop_
_entity_poly.entity_id
_entity_poly.type
_entity_poly.pdbx_seq_one_letter_code
_entity_poly.pdbx_strand_id
1 'polypeptide(L)'
;MLKYKSDFQGYSCKFSPFLDNIIGCCFNQYYGIIGNGKLSIFSFTESEILLKKEYKTNEAIFDISFSEIYKNYIISCQGDGTIKLWDFSNNNNLPLFSIKQHEKEIWNINWSHLIPNLILSCGSDKLLKITDVQNGKVLNTFNHNDIIYSCNFHPTLSNVISSSSKDKSCKLFDIKSNKEIKSFNSNYEILTCDFNRYDNLIGLGYSNGIIQIYDLRKSDIEVITLNGHNLCVKKIIFSPFDSKTLISVSYDMNVNYWNISYSIPIHIFNHHKEFVYGCDFSLFNKNLISTTSWDNSLCLFNIN
;
A
#
# COMPACT_ATOMS: atom_id res chain seq x y z
N MET A 1 11.63 16.35 -11.09
CA MET A 1 10.49 16.04 -10.22
C MET A 1 9.24 16.68 -10.79
N LEU A 2 8.18 15.91 -11.00
CA LEU A 2 6.87 16.39 -11.39
C LEU A 2 5.96 16.44 -10.17
N LYS A 3 5.07 17.43 -10.09
CA LYS A 3 4.16 17.60 -8.96
C LYS A 3 2.77 17.98 -9.47
N TYR A 4 1.76 17.20 -9.07
CA TYR A 4 0.34 17.51 -9.23
C TYR A 4 -0.23 17.96 -7.89
N LYS A 5 -1.03 19.02 -7.88
CA LYS A 5 -1.75 19.49 -6.70
C LYS A 5 -3.24 19.16 -6.81
N SER A 6 -3.77 18.44 -5.83
CA SER A 6 -5.17 18.19 -5.61
C SER A 6 -5.76 19.24 -4.65
N ASP A 7 -7.07 19.30 -4.56
CA ASP A 7 -7.80 20.02 -3.52
C ASP A 7 -8.01 19.18 -2.24
N PHE A 8 -7.67 17.88 -2.27
CA PHE A 8 -7.81 16.93 -1.19
C PHE A 8 -6.44 16.32 -0.80
N GLN A 9 -6.34 15.81 0.44
CA GLN A 9 -5.13 15.18 0.97
C GLN A 9 -4.87 13.82 0.30
N GLY A 10 -3.60 13.57 -0.10
CA GLY A 10 -3.18 12.33 -0.73
C GLY A 10 -2.98 11.19 0.27
N TYR A 11 -3.51 10.00 -0.06
CA TYR A 11 -3.45 8.82 0.80
C TYR A 11 -2.67 7.66 0.20
N SER A 12 -2.95 7.28 -1.03
CA SER A 12 -2.23 6.20 -1.70
C SER A 12 -2.00 6.53 -3.16
N CYS A 13 -0.91 6.03 -3.70
CA CYS A 13 -0.60 6.04 -5.13
C CYS A 13 -0.06 4.68 -5.55
N LYS A 14 -0.40 4.27 -6.77
CA LYS A 14 0.03 3.02 -7.38
C LYS A 14 0.26 3.21 -8.86
N PHE A 15 1.39 2.69 -9.36
CA PHE A 15 1.59 2.58 -10.81
C PHE A 15 0.77 1.44 -11.40
N SER A 16 0.32 1.62 -12.64
CA SER A 16 -0.32 0.55 -13.38
C SER A 16 0.69 -0.56 -13.68
N PRO A 17 0.35 -1.85 -13.50
CA PRO A 17 1.22 -2.95 -13.88
C PRO A 17 1.27 -3.22 -15.39
N PHE A 18 0.38 -2.59 -16.18
CA PHE A 18 0.26 -2.81 -17.63
C PHE A 18 0.63 -1.60 -18.48
N LEU A 19 0.57 -0.40 -17.92
CA LEU A 19 0.73 0.86 -18.63
C LEU A 19 1.84 1.66 -17.98
N ASP A 20 2.92 1.89 -18.72
CA ASP A 20 4.16 2.51 -18.25
C ASP A 20 4.00 3.98 -17.79
N ASN A 21 2.95 4.65 -18.26
CA ASN A 21 2.70 6.05 -18.01
C ASN A 21 1.39 6.33 -17.26
N ILE A 22 0.81 5.32 -16.60
CA ILE A 22 -0.43 5.47 -15.83
C ILE A 22 -0.17 5.27 -14.33
N ILE A 23 -0.74 6.15 -13.53
CA ILE A 23 -0.75 6.08 -12.08
C ILE A 23 -2.14 6.36 -11.53
N GLY A 24 -2.56 5.56 -10.57
CA GLY A 24 -3.77 5.80 -9.77
C GLY A 24 -3.40 6.44 -8.45
N CYS A 25 -4.23 7.37 -7.98
CA CYS A 25 -4.11 7.99 -6.67
C CYS A 25 -5.45 8.12 -5.99
N CYS A 26 -5.47 8.02 -4.68
CA CYS A 26 -6.63 8.41 -3.90
C CYS A 26 -6.33 9.61 -3.01
N PHE A 27 -7.34 10.47 -2.91
CA PHE A 27 -7.30 11.70 -2.13
C PHE A 27 -8.56 11.79 -1.29
N ASN A 28 -8.46 12.34 -0.09
CA ASN A 28 -9.58 12.47 0.84
C ASN A 28 -9.71 13.90 1.36
N GLN A 29 -10.95 14.32 1.55
CA GLN A 29 -11.29 15.58 2.17
C GLN A 29 -11.13 15.48 3.69
N TYR A 30 -10.79 16.58 4.35
CA TYR A 30 -10.69 16.68 5.82
C TYR A 30 -9.90 15.52 6.46
N TYR A 31 -8.74 15.22 5.90
CA TYR A 31 -7.84 14.16 6.40
C TYR A 31 -8.51 12.78 6.49
N GLY A 32 -9.49 12.50 5.62
CA GLY A 32 -10.20 11.21 5.59
C GLY A 32 -11.04 10.88 6.83
N ILE A 33 -11.18 11.83 7.77
CA ILE A 33 -11.96 11.64 9.00
C ILE A 33 -13.45 11.71 8.67
N ILE A 34 -13.83 12.67 7.85
CA ILE A 34 -15.18 12.90 7.34
C ILE A 34 -15.09 13.41 5.90
N GLY A 35 -16.17 13.28 5.14
CA GLY A 35 -16.27 13.87 3.82
C GLY A 35 -15.92 12.92 2.69
N ASN A 36 -15.73 13.52 1.53
CA ASN A 36 -15.66 12.80 0.27
C ASN A 36 -14.24 12.31 -0.03
N GLY A 37 -14.17 11.20 -0.78
CA GLY A 37 -12.95 10.70 -1.40
C GLY A 37 -12.93 10.91 -2.91
N LYS A 38 -11.74 10.83 -3.48
CA LYS A 38 -11.49 10.82 -4.92
C LYS A 38 -10.53 9.72 -5.30
N LEU A 39 -10.89 8.94 -6.31
CA LEU A 39 -9.96 8.09 -7.03
C LEU A 39 -9.63 8.80 -8.35
N SER A 40 -8.37 9.13 -8.55
CA SER A 40 -7.89 9.85 -9.72
C SER A 40 -6.90 9.00 -10.50
N ILE A 41 -7.09 8.90 -11.81
CA ILE A 41 -6.18 8.23 -12.73
C ILE A 41 -5.46 9.30 -13.54
N PHE A 42 -4.15 9.25 -13.50
CA PHE A 42 -3.28 10.18 -14.22
C PHE A 42 -2.48 9.45 -15.30
N SER A 43 -2.21 10.17 -16.38
CA SER A 43 -1.07 9.86 -17.24
C SER A 43 0.05 10.86 -16.96
N PHE A 44 1.27 10.45 -17.19
CA PHE A 44 2.41 11.34 -17.04
C PHE A 44 3.37 11.21 -18.22
N THR A 45 4.12 12.27 -18.46
CA THR A 45 5.22 12.37 -19.40
C THR A 45 6.48 12.81 -18.66
N GLU A 46 7.55 13.08 -19.34
CA GLU A 46 8.76 13.65 -18.71
C GLU A 46 8.55 15.07 -18.18
N SER A 47 7.54 15.79 -18.68
CA SER A 47 7.31 17.21 -18.37
C SER A 47 6.10 17.48 -17.47
N GLU A 48 5.09 16.61 -17.45
CA GLU A 48 3.82 16.89 -16.77
C GLU A 48 3.05 15.65 -16.31
N ILE A 49 2.13 15.87 -15.36
CA ILE A 49 1.14 14.91 -14.90
C ILE A 49 -0.24 15.41 -15.32
N LEU A 50 -0.97 14.60 -16.09
CA LEU A 50 -2.28 14.93 -16.63
C LEU A 50 -3.37 14.07 -16.01
N LEU A 51 -4.41 14.69 -15.46
CA LEU A 51 -5.59 13.99 -14.97
C LEU A 51 -6.36 13.39 -16.16
N LYS A 52 -6.51 12.09 -16.20
CA LYS A 52 -7.28 11.34 -17.22
C LYS A 52 -8.70 11.09 -16.77
N LYS A 53 -8.88 10.69 -15.51
CA LYS A 53 -10.18 10.34 -14.96
C LYS A 53 -10.24 10.57 -13.47
N GLU A 54 -11.40 10.97 -12.97
CA GLU A 54 -11.67 11.15 -11.54
C GLU A 54 -13.02 10.53 -11.19
N TYR A 55 -13.03 9.74 -10.12
CA TYR A 55 -14.22 9.18 -9.51
C TYR A 55 -14.38 9.77 -8.12
N LYS A 56 -15.53 10.35 -7.86
CA LYS A 56 -15.89 10.90 -6.55
C LYS A 56 -16.67 9.89 -5.74
N THR A 57 -16.36 9.78 -4.47
CA THR A 57 -17.05 8.92 -3.51
C THR A 57 -17.53 9.75 -2.33
N ASN A 58 -18.62 9.34 -1.70
CA ASN A 58 -19.15 10.00 -0.51
C ASN A 58 -18.34 9.67 0.76
N GLU A 59 -17.45 8.70 0.66
CA GLU A 59 -16.60 8.22 1.74
C GLU A 59 -15.12 8.32 1.36
N ALA A 60 -14.26 8.45 2.36
CA ALA A 60 -12.82 8.46 2.19
C ALA A 60 -12.32 7.17 1.52
N ILE A 61 -11.30 7.27 0.69
CA ILE A 61 -10.61 6.14 0.05
C ILE A 61 -9.21 6.04 0.67
N PHE A 62 -8.93 4.97 1.41
CA PHE A 62 -7.67 4.85 2.13
C PHE A 62 -6.57 4.16 1.33
N ASP A 63 -6.92 3.22 0.47
CA ASP A 63 -5.94 2.57 -0.41
C ASP A 63 -6.57 2.11 -1.72
N ILE A 64 -5.72 1.82 -2.69
CA ILE A 64 -6.07 1.37 -4.04
C ILE A 64 -5.13 0.26 -4.48
N SER A 65 -5.61 -0.62 -5.36
CA SER A 65 -4.78 -1.62 -6.03
C SER A 65 -5.23 -1.80 -7.46
N PHE A 66 -4.29 -1.82 -8.41
CA PHE A 66 -4.62 -2.19 -9.79
C PHE A 66 -4.85 -3.69 -9.89
N SER A 67 -5.66 -4.08 -10.85
CA SER A 67 -5.79 -5.47 -11.25
C SER A 67 -4.49 -5.94 -11.90
N GLU A 68 -4.12 -7.16 -11.59
CA GLU A 68 -2.98 -7.84 -12.20
C GLU A 68 -3.38 -8.68 -13.44
N ILE A 69 -4.65 -8.55 -13.88
CA ILE A 69 -5.20 -9.31 -15.03
C ILE A 69 -5.87 -8.41 -16.04
N TYR A 70 -6.71 -7.49 -15.55
CA TYR A 70 -7.49 -6.59 -16.39
C TYR A 70 -6.82 -5.23 -16.44
N LYS A 71 -6.26 -4.90 -17.61
CA LYS A 71 -5.42 -3.71 -17.86
C LYS A 71 -5.98 -2.38 -17.30
N ASN A 72 -7.32 -2.25 -17.31
CA ASN A 72 -7.99 -0.98 -16.97
C ASN A 72 -8.77 -1.04 -15.65
N TYR A 73 -8.59 -2.10 -14.84
CA TYR A 73 -9.33 -2.26 -13.60
C TYR A 73 -8.50 -1.83 -12.39
N ILE A 74 -9.16 -1.12 -11.49
CA ILE A 74 -8.59 -0.70 -10.21
C ILE A 74 -9.65 -0.88 -9.11
N ILE A 75 -9.22 -1.33 -7.94
CA ILE A 75 -10.07 -1.42 -6.76
C ILE A 75 -9.70 -0.31 -5.78
N SER A 76 -10.68 0.13 -5.01
CA SER A 76 -10.51 1.06 -3.91
C SER A 76 -11.19 0.54 -2.65
N CYS A 77 -10.59 0.80 -1.50
CA CYS A 77 -11.17 0.51 -0.20
C CYS A 77 -11.55 1.79 0.53
N GLN A 78 -12.67 1.75 1.27
CA GLN A 78 -13.33 2.96 1.78
C GLN A 78 -13.54 2.96 3.28
N GLY A 79 -13.87 4.16 3.80
CA GLY A 79 -14.13 4.41 5.21
C GLY A 79 -15.38 3.74 5.76
N ASP A 80 -16.36 3.46 4.92
CA ASP A 80 -17.58 2.75 5.31
C ASP A 80 -17.44 1.21 5.31
N GLY A 81 -16.26 0.68 4.98
CA GLY A 81 -16.03 -0.76 4.87
C GLY A 81 -16.40 -1.36 3.51
N THR A 82 -16.65 -0.52 2.51
CA THR A 82 -16.92 -0.99 1.14
C THR A 82 -15.65 -1.08 0.31
N ILE A 83 -15.67 -2.04 -0.64
CA ILE A 83 -14.68 -2.17 -1.71
C ILE A 83 -15.40 -1.90 -3.02
N LYS A 84 -14.82 -1.07 -3.87
CA LYS A 84 -15.36 -0.74 -5.19
C LYS A 84 -14.38 -1.10 -6.29
N LEU A 85 -14.90 -1.70 -7.37
CA LEU A 85 -14.16 -1.98 -8.60
C LEU A 85 -14.52 -0.94 -9.66
N TRP A 86 -13.51 -0.40 -10.31
CA TRP A 86 -13.63 0.62 -11.34
C TRP A 86 -12.97 0.18 -12.63
N ASP A 87 -13.59 0.52 -13.76
CA ASP A 87 -13.00 0.43 -15.08
C ASP A 87 -12.73 1.84 -15.61
N PHE A 88 -11.45 2.20 -15.71
CA PHE A 88 -11.07 3.53 -16.16
C PHE A 88 -10.96 3.68 -17.69
N SER A 89 -11.21 2.64 -18.46
CA SER A 89 -11.33 2.73 -19.93
C SER A 89 -12.69 3.20 -20.40
N ASN A 90 -13.70 3.02 -19.55
CA ASN A 90 -15.09 3.25 -19.88
C ASN A 90 -15.49 4.67 -19.45
N ASN A 91 -16.37 5.34 -20.20
CA ASN A 91 -16.82 6.71 -19.88
C ASN A 91 -17.80 6.79 -18.70
N ASN A 92 -18.20 5.66 -18.15
CA ASN A 92 -19.06 5.62 -16.98
C ASN A 92 -18.28 6.01 -15.70
N ASN A 93 -18.88 6.82 -14.85
CA ASN A 93 -18.32 7.23 -13.55
C ASN A 93 -18.83 6.37 -12.38
N LEU A 94 -19.55 5.29 -12.65
CA LEU A 94 -20.03 4.37 -11.63
C LEU A 94 -19.07 3.18 -11.50
N PRO A 95 -18.91 2.62 -10.28
CA PRO A 95 -18.16 1.40 -10.10
C PRO A 95 -18.83 0.21 -10.81
N LEU A 96 -18.05 -0.74 -11.29
CA LEU A 96 -18.57 -1.99 -11.85
C LEU A 96 -19.29 -2.82 -10.77
N PHE A 97 -18.75 -2.81 -9.56
CA PHE A 97 -19.44 -3.29 -8.38
C PHE A 97 -19.02 -2.51 -7.12
N SER A 98 -19.86 -2.61 -6.09
CA SER A 98 -19.60 -2.09 -4.76
C SER A 98 -20.09 -3.13 -3.75
N ILE A 99 -19.20 -3.60 -2.89
CA ILE A 99 -19.51 -4.63 -1.89
C ILE A 99 -19.06 -4.16 -0.50
N LYS A 100 -19.91 -4.32 0.51
CA LYS A 100 -19.54 -4.07 1.89
C LYS A 100 -18.90 -5.33 2.46
N GLN A 101 -17.58 -5.27 2.67
CA GLN A 101 -16.81 -6.42 3.17
C GLN A 101 -16.45 -6.29 4.65
N HIS A 102 -16.29 -5.06 5.15
CA HIS A 102 -15.92 -4.80 6.53
C HIS A 102 -16.98 -3.95 7.23
N GLU A 103 -17.05 -4.05 8.55
CA GLU A 103 -17.99 -3.26 9.36
C GLU A 103 -17.48 -1.85 9.67
N LYS A 104 -16.17 -1.62 9.47
CA LYS A 104 -15.47 -0.35 9.72
C LYS A 104 -14.54 -0.04 8.56
N GLU A 105 -13.74 1.03 8.72
CA GLU A 105 -12.78 1.50 7.71
C GLU A 105 -11.83 0.39 7.27
N ILE A 106 -11.61 0.31 5.96
CA ILE A 106 -10.59 -0.55 5.36
C ILE A 106 -9.35 0.30 5.10
N TRP A 107 -8.24 -0.03 5.75
CA TRP A 107 -7.00 0.74 5.66
C TRP A 107 -6.10 0.36 4.50
N ASN A 108 -6.16 -0.89 4.07
CA ASN A 108 -5.30 -1.38 3.00
C ASN A 108 -6.00 -2.45 2.18
N ILE A 109 -5.68 -2.47 0.89
CA ILE A 109 -6.18 -3.44 -0.08
C ILE A 109 -5.07 -3.85 -1.04
N ASN A 110 -4.98 -5.16 -1.31
CA ASN A 110 -3.97 -5.70 -2.20
C ASN A 110 -4.60 -6.70 -3.16
N TRP A 111 -4.29 -6.60 -4.46
CA TRP A 111 -4.72 -7.56 -5.47
C TRP A 111 -3.65 -8.62 -5.67
N SER A 112 -4.03 -9.90 -5.68
CA SER A 112 -3.09 -10.99 -5.90
C SER A 112 -2.61 -11.03 -7.36
N HIS A 113 -1.30 -11.06 -7.54
CA HIS A 113 -0.68 -11.25 -8.85
C HIS A 113 -0.49 -12.74 -9.20
N LEU A 114 -0.56 -13.65 -8.23
CA LEU A 114 -0.43 -15.09 -8.44
C LEU A 114 -1.78 -15.79 -8.63
N ILE A 115 -2.82 -15.31 -7.95
CA ILE A 115 -4.18 -15.85 -8.07
C ILE A 115 -5.09 -14.73 -8.54
N PRO A 116 -5.44 -14.73 -9.81
CA PRO A 116 -6.02 -13.58 -10.49
C PRO A 116 -7.24 -12.91 -9.86
N ASN A 117 -8.12 -13.69 -9.26
CA ASN A 117 -9.41 -13.19 -8.77
C ASN A 117 -9.42 -12.87 -7.26
N LEU A 118 -8.27 -12.98 -6.58
CA LEU A 118 -8.21 -12.74 -5.15
C LEU A 118 -7.77 -11.33 -4.81
N ILE A 119 -8.48 -10.73 -3.89
CA ILE A 119 -8.09 -9.52 -3.19
C ILE A 119 -7.99 -9.78 -1.69
N LEU A 120 -7.06 -9.07 -1.07
CA LEU A 120 -6.84 -9.07 0.37
C LEU A 120 -7.18 -7.69 0.90
N SER A 121 -7.99 -7.62 1.96
CA SER A 121 -8.38 -6.36 2.60
C SER A 121 -8.28 -6.46 4.11
N CYS A 122 -7.93 -5.35 4.76
CA CYS A 122 -7.83 -5.29 6.21
C CYS A 122 -8.24 -3.92 6.76
N GLY A 123 -8.70 -3.88 8.00
CA GLY A 123 -9.27 -2.66 8.54
C GLY A 123 -9.40 -2.55 10.05
N SER A 124 -10.18 -1.56 10.45
CA SER A 124 -10.47 -1.20 11.86
C SER A 124 -11.35 -2.21 12.57
N ASP A 125 -12.03 -3.09 11.85
CA ASP A 125 -12.81 -4.19 12.43
C ASP A 125 -11.93 -5.35 12.90
N LYS A 126 -10.59 -5.22 12.81
CA LYS A 126 -9.56 -6.19 13.23
C LYS A 126 -9.53 -7.45 12.37
N LEU A 127 -10.18 -7.42 11.22
CA LEU A 127 -10.27 -8.56 10.31
C LEU A 127 -9.38 -8.36 9.08
N LEU A 128 -8.79 -9.48 8.66
CA LEU A 128 -8.11 -9.65 7.39
C LEU A 128 -8.96 -10.61 6.55
N LYS A 129 -9.41 -10.16 5.40
CA LYS A 129 -10.32 -10.92 4.54
C LYS A 129 -9.75 -11.15 3.16
N ILE A 130 -9.90 -12.39 2.67
CA ILE A 130 -9.63 -12.77 1.30
C ILE A 130 -10.96 -12.88 0.58
N THR A 131 -11.12 -12.13 -0.50
CA THR A 131 -12.36 -12.06 -1.27
C THR A 131 -12.10 -12.44 -2.71
N ASP A 132 -12.98 -13.23 -3.29
CA ASP A 132 -13.05 -13.48 -4.72
C ASP A 132 -13.77 -12.32 -5.40
N VAL A 133 -13.07 -11.60 -6.27
CA VAL A 133 -13.58 -10.42 -6.98
C VAL A 133 -14.72 -10.74 -7.94
N GLN A 134 -14.77 -11.96 -8.50
CA GLN A 134 -15.80 -12.32 -9.51
C GLN A 134 -17.19 -12.41 -8.91
N ASN A 135 -17.29 -12.94 -7.68
CA ASN A 135 -18.59 -13.17 -7.03
C ASN A 135 -18.79 -12.38 -5.74
N GLY A 136 -17.75 -11.60 -5.33
CA GLY A 136 -17.77 -10.83 -4.09
C GLY A 136 -17.76 -11.65 -2.80
N LYS A 137 -17.48 -12.96 -2.89
CA LYS A 137 -17.53 -13.86 -1.74
C LYS A 137 -16.25 -13.82 -0.92
N VAL A 138 -16.37 -13.66 0.40
CA VAL A 138 -15.26 -13.86 1.33
C VAL A 138 -14.94 -15.35 1.42
N LEU A 139 -13.70 -15.71 1.13
CA LEU A 139 -13.21 -17.08 1.16
C LEU A 139 -12.58 -17.44 2.50
N ASN A 140 -11.75 -16.55 3.04
CA ASN A 140 -11.04 -16.72 4.30
C ASN A 140 -11.16 -15.44 5.13
N THR A 141 -11.16 -15.59 6.44
CA THR A 141 -11.11 -14.50 7.40
C THR A 141 -10.11 -14.84 8.50
N PHE A 142 -9.19 -13.92 8.78
CA PHE A 142 -8.23 -14.00 9.87
C PHE A 142 -8.41 -12.78 10.77
N ASN A 143 -7.94 -12.85 12.00
CA ASN A 143 -8.12 -11.78 12.98
C ASN A 143 -6.83 -11.41 13.71
N HIS A 144 -6.79 -10.16 14.11
CA HIS A 144 -5.86 -9.59 15.08
C HIS A 144 -6.59 -9.12 16.33
N ASN A 145 -5.83 -8.76 17.36
CA ASN A 145 -6.42 -8.23 18.60
C ASN A 145 -6.81 -6.73 18.49
N ASP A 146 -6.27 -6.02 17.48
CA ASP A 146 -6.54 -4.61 17.22
C ASP A 146 -6.50 -4.32 15.70
N ILE A 147 -6.66 -3.03 15.32
CA ILE A 147 -6.69 -2.52 13.95
C ILE A 147 -5.55 -3.12 13.11
N ILE A 148 -5.87 -3.57 11.90
CA ILE A 148 -4.88 -4.01 10.93
C ILE A 148 -4.63 -2.88 9.94
N TYR A 149 -3.38 -2.43 9.86
CA TYR A 149 -2.99 -1.28 9.04
C TYR A 149 -2.54 -1.63 7.63
N SER A 150 -1.91 -2.80 7.45
CA SER A 150 -1.38 -3.22 6.14
C SER A 150 -1.49 -4.73 5.96
N CYS A 151 -1.66 -5.15 4.71
CA CYS A 151 -1.71 -6.55 4.33
C CYS A 151 -1.15 -6.75 2.92
N ASN A 152 -0.45 -7.86 2.70
CA ASN A 152 0.15 -8.17 1.41
C ASN A 152 0.09 -9.66 1.09
N PHE A 153 -0.10 -9.99 -0.19
CA PHE A 153 0.18 -11.33 -0.72
C PHE A 153 1.68 -11.52 -0.83
N HIS A 154 2.14 -12.75 -0.57
CA HIS A 154 3.53 -13.10 -0.81
C HIS A 154 3.83 -13.11 -2.32
N PRO A 155 4.97 -12.54 -2.75
CA PRO A 155 5.25 -12.35 -4.18
C PRO A 155 5.48 -13.65 -4.97
N THR A 156 5.82 -14.76 -4.33
CA THR A 156 6.12 -16.03 -5.01
C THR A 156 5.38 -17.25 -4.44
N LEU A 157 4.82 -17.13 -3.23
CA LEU A 157 4.05 -18.21 -2.59
C LEU A 157 2.56 -17.85 -2.58
N SER A 158 1.79 -18.48 -3.43
CA SER A 158 0.37 -18.14 -3.65
C SER A 158 -0.54 -18.35 -2.45
N ASN A 159 -0.10 -19.11 -1.46
CA ASN A 159 -0.87 -19.42 -0.27
C ASN A 159 -0.44 -18.62 0.99
N VAL A 160 0.55 -17.75 0.89
CA VAL A 160 1.07 -16.99 2.04
C VAL A 160 0.66 -15.52 1.93
N ILE A 161 0.17 -14.98 3.04
CA ILE A 161 -0.17 -13.58 3.21
C ILE A 161 0.42 -13.04 4.50
N SER A 162 0.63 -11.73 4.56
CA SER A 162 1.04 -11.02 5.77
C SER A 162 0.03 -9.96 6.17
N SER A 163 0.01 -9.62 7.45
CA SER A 163 -0.71 -8.47 7.97
C SER A 163 0.04 -7.82 9.13
N SER A 164 0.01 -6.51 9.22
CA SER A 164 0.59 -5.73 10.32
C SER A 164 -0.48 -4.96 11.08
N SER A 165 -0.34 -4.88 12.40
CA SER A 165 -1.40 -4.43 13.28
C SER A 165 -0.93 -3.49 14.39
N LYS A 166 -1.89 -2.70 14.87
CA LYS A 166 -1.81 -1.93 16.10
C LYS A 166 -1.60 -2.79 17.35
N ASP A 167 -1.96 -4.07 17.30
CA ASP A 167 -1.71 -5.02 18.39
C ASP A 167 -0.22 -5.37 18.56
N LYS A 168 0.66 -4.67 17.84
CA LYS A 168 2.13 -4.79 17.88
C LYS A 168 2.63 -6.10 17.30
N SER A 169 1.84 -6.75 16.47
CA SER A 169 2.23 -7.96 15.77
C SER A 169 2.16 -7.82 14.25
N CYS A 170 3.04 -8.52 13.56
CA CYS A 170 2.90 -8.85 12.14
C CYS A 170 2.74 -10.36 12.02
N LYS A 171 1.65 -10.80 11.41
CA LYS A 171 1.32 -12.21 11.28
C LYS A 171 1.39 -12.68 9.84
N LEU A 172 1.86 -13.89 9.66
CA LEU A 172 1.83 -14.62 8.40
C LEU A 172 0.77 -15.72 8.50
N PHE A 173 -0.04 -15.84 7.47
CA PHE A 173 -1.08 -16.87 7.38
C PHE A 173 -0.93 -17.70 6.12
N ASP A 174 -1.30 -18.98 6.23
CA ASP A 174 -1.48 -19.87 5.08
C ASP A 174 -2.97 -19.93 4.73
N ILE A 175 -3.27 -19.50 3.50
CA ILE A 175 -4.65 -19.45 2.98
C ILE A 175 -5.27 -20.83 2.87
N LYS A 176 -4.49 -21.86 2.49
CA LYS A 176 -4.98 -23.23 2.27
C LYS A 176 -5.36 -23.93 3.56
N SER A 177 -4.50 -23.82 4.57
CA SER A 177 -4.76 -24.42 5.88
C SER A 177 -5.62 -23.55 6.79
N ASN A 178 -5.84 -22.28 6.41
CA ASN A 178 -6.53 -21.25 7.19
C ASN A 178 -5.92 -21.06 8.59
N LYS A 179 -4.59 -21.08 8.68
CA LYS A 179 -3.84 -21.00 9.95
C LYS A 179 -2.79 -19.91 9.92
N GLU A 180 -2.50 -19.36 11.11
CA GLU A 180 -1.32 -18.56 11.35
C GLU A 180 -0.09 -19.47 11.26
N ILE A 181 0.92 -19.05 10.46
CA ILE A 181 2.17 -19.77 10.28
C ILE A 181 3.26 -19.21 11.19
N LYS A 182 3.28 -17.87 11.33
CA LYS A 182 4.33 -17.14 12.04
C LYS A 182 3.81 -15.80 12.53
N SER A 183 4.35 -15.33 13.66
CA SER A 183 4.07 -13.99 14.18
C SER A 183 5.38 -13.32 14.60
N PHE A 184 5.53 -12.06 14.20
CA PHE A 184 6.60 -11.17 14.66
C PHE A 184 6.00 -10.19 15.66
N ASN A 185 6.46 -10.23 16.90
CA ASN A 185 5.97 -9.40 17.99
C ASN A 185 6.96 -8.27 18.31
N SER A 186 6.43 -7.11 18.68
CA SER A 186 7.18 -5.90 18.95
C SER A 186 6.65 -5.18 20.19
N ASN A 187 7.40 -4.19 20.69
CA ASN A 187 6.92 -3.26 21.70
C ASN A 187 6.15 -2.07 21.10
N TYR A 188 6.21 -1.90 19.79
CA TYR A 188 5.62 -0.79 19.03
C TYR A 188 4.57 -1.28 18.04
N GLU A 189 3.60 -0.41 17.70
CA GLU A 189 2.64 -0.69 16.65
C GLU A 189 3.36 -0.88 15.31
N ILE A 190 2.90 -1.85 14.50
CA ILE A 190 3.43 -2.12 13.17
C ILE A 190 2.45 -1.57 12.15
N LEU A 191 2.85 -0.48 11.46
CA LEU A 191 1.95 0.21 10.54
C LEU A 191 2.00 -0.34 9.12
N THR A 192 3.09 -0.99 8.75
CA THR A 192 3.28 -1.47 7.39
C THR A 192 4.15 -2.72 7.37
N CYS A 193 3.88 -3.60 6.45
CA CYS A 193 4.73 -4.73 6.12
C CYS A 193 4.85 -4.84 4.60
N ASP A 194 5.98 -5.34 4.12
CA ASP A 194 6.15 -5.68 2.71
C ASP A 194 7.12 -6.84 2.54
N PHE A 195 6.87 -7.69 1.54
CA PHE A 195 7.74 -8.80 1.21
C PHE A 195 8.79 -8.40 0.17
N ASN A 196 9.99 -8.89 0.36
CA ASN A 196 11.00 -8.86 -0.69
C ASN A 196 10.66 -9.90 -1.77
N ARG A 197 10.71 -9.48 -3.04
CA ARG A 197 10.35 -10.35 -4.17
C ARG A 197 11.44 -11.39 -4.49
N TYR A 198 12.68 -11.10 -4.19
CA TYR A 198 13.84 -11.90 -4.60
C TYR A 198 14.42 -12.77 -3.48
N ASP A 199 14.30 -12.29 -2.25
CA ASP A 199 14.81 -12.98 -1.06
C ASP A 199 13.65 -13.29 -0.10
N ASN A 200 13.84 -14.29 0.77
CA ASN A 200 12.84 -14.62 1.79
C ASN A 200 12.87 -13.63 2.96
N LEU A 201 12.73 -12.34 2.64
CA LEU A 201 12.73 -11.26 3.61
C LEU A 201 11.36 -10.59 3.70
N ILE A 202 11.03 -10.12 4.89
CA ILE A 202 9.90 -9.23 5.14
C ILE A 202 10.40 -7.99 5.88
N GLY A 203 10.00 -6.82 5.43
CA GLY A 203 10.24 -5.55 6.11
C GLY A 203 9.02 -5.13 6.91
N LEU A 204 9.23 -4.60 8.12
CA LEU A 204 8.21 -4.10 9.01
C LEU A 204 8.53 -2.65 9.39
N GLY A 205 7.55 -1.75 9.22
CA GLY A 205 7.68 -0.34 9.61
C GLY A 205 6.88 -0.04 10.88
N TYR A 206 7.54 0.61 11.82
CA TYR A 206 7.03 0.80 13.18
C TYR A 206 6.61 2.24 13.49
N SER A 207 5.78 2.38 14.53
CA SER A 207 5.30 3.68 15.02
C SER A 207 6.41 4.56 15.63
N ASN A 208 7.55 3.99 15.99
CA ASN A 208 8.71 4.71 16.53
C ASN A 208 9.73 5.16 15.46
N GLY A 209 9.43 5.00 14.17
CA GLY A 209 10.30 5.44 13.08
C GLY A 209 11.35 4.41 12.62
N ILE A 210 11.42 3.26 13.25
CA ILE A 210 12.35 2.18 12.89
C ILE A 210 11.74 1.29 11.81
N ILE A 211 12.59 0.73 10.96
CA ILE A 211 12.24 -0.36 10.05
C ILE A 211 13.09 -1.56 10.43
N GLN A 212 12.47 -2.72 10.60
CA GLN A 212 13.17 -3.98 10.84
C GLN A 212 12.91 -4.96 9.70
N ILE A 213 13.95 -5.70 9.32
CA ILE A 213 13.89 -6.69 8.26
C ILE A 213 14.16 -8.06 8.87
N TYR A 214 13.30 -9.01 8.58
CA TYR A 214 13.34 -10.38 9.06
C TYR A 214 13.54 -11.37 7.92
N ASP A 215 14.31 -12.44 8.15
CA ASP A 215 14.38 -13.59 7.25
C ASP A 215 13.28 -14.60 7.64
N LEU A 216 12.38 -14.89 6.72
CA LEU A 216 11.24 -15.77 6.93
C LEU A 216 11.63 -17.21 7.28
N ARG A 217 12.87 -17.63 6.92
CA ARG A 217 13.43 -18.96 7.18
C ARG A 217 14.09 -19.10 8.55
N LYS A 218 14.39 -17.97 9.20
CA LYS A 218 15.09 -17.92 10.47
C LYS A 218 14.12 -17.69 11.63
N SER A 219 14.66 -17.72 12.85
CA SER A 219 13.95 -17.32 14.07
C SER A 219 13.48 -15.85 14.00
N ASP A 220 12.67 -15.45 14.97
CA ASP A 220 12.03 -14.11 15.04
C ASP A 220 13.00 -12.98 15.43
N ILE A 221 14.29 -13.16 15.15
CA ILE A 221 15.32 -12.14 15.36
C ILE A 221 15.47 -11.36 14.08
N GLU A 222 15.42 -10.02 14.20
CA GLU A 222 15.67 -9.14 13.07
C GLU A 222 17.07 -9.36 12.50
N VAL A 223 17.14 -9.36 11.17
CA VAL A 223 18.43 -9.47 10.47
C VAL A 223 19.06 -8.09 10.33
N ILE A 224 18.23 -7.07 10.13
CA ILE A 224 18.66 -5.70 9.85
C ILE A 224 17.69 -4.74 10.53
N THR A 225 18.23 -3.71 11.18
CA THR A 225 17.48 -2.56 11.67
C THR A 225 17.92 -1.30 10.93
N LEU A 226 16.96 -0.59 10.34
CA LEU A 226 17.17 0.66 9.61
C LEU A 226 16.65 1.83 10.44
N ASN A 227 17.52 2.82 10.67
CA ASN A 227 17.23 4.00 11.46
C ASN A 227 17.37 5.26 10.60
N GLY A 228 16.35 6.12 10.56
CA GLY A 228 16.43 7.34 9.75
C GLY A 228 15.13 8.12 9.63
N HIS A 229 14.02 7.58 10.11
CA HIS A 229 12.80 8.35 10.33
C HIS A 229 12.68 8.80 11.79
N ASN A 230 12.15 10.01 11.98
CA ASN A 230 11.93 10.60 13.30
C ASN A 230 10.52 10.35 13.85
N LEU A 231 9.59 9.95 13.00
CA LEU A 231 8.20 9.63 13.31
C LEU A 231 7.79 8.31 12.65
N CYS A 232 6.54 7.92 12.86
CA CYS A 232 5.98 6.66 12.37
C CYS A 232 6.30 6.38 10.90
N VAL A 233 6.74 5.19 10.59
CA VAL A 233 6.88 4.70 9.21
C VAL A 233 5.51 4.29 8.70
N LYS A 234 4.93 5.06 7.81
CA LYS A 234 3.56 4.81 7.31
C LYS A 234 3.50 3.71 6.26
N LYS A 235 4.48 3.68 5.35
CA LYS A 235 4.54 2.67 4.28
C LYS A 235 5.99 2.34 3.94
N ILE A 236 6.24 1.08 3.64
CA ILE A 236 7.49 0.57 3.05
C ILE A 236 7.15 -0.20 1.79
N ILE A 237 8.03 -0.16 0.80
CA ILE A 237 7.94 -0.98 -0.40
C ILE A 237 9.35 -1.40 -0.81
N PHE A 238 9.57 -2.68 -0.99
CA PHE A 238 10.80 -3.20 -1.60
C PHE A 238 10.83 -2.89 -3.09
N SER A 239 12.02 -2.65 -3.59
CA SER A 239 12.24 -2.47 -5.02
C SER A 239 11.79 -3.69 -5.82
N PRO A 240 11.05 -3.50 -6.92
CA PRO A 240 10.71 -4.60 -7.82
C PRO A 240 11.88 -5.03 -8.73
N PHE A 241 13.05 -4.39 -8.62
CA PHE A 241 14.20 -4.60 -9.53
C PHE A 241 15.40 -5.26 -8.87
N ASP A 242 15.50 -5.19 -7.54
CA ASP A 242 16.60 -5.80 -6.79
C ASP A 242 16.19 -6.16 -5.36
N SER A 243 16.97 -7.03 -4.72
CA SER A 243 16.67 -7.54 -3.38
C SER A 243 17.17 -6.63 -2.24
N LYS A 244 17.92 -5.58 -2.54
CA LYS A 244 18.63 -4.79 -1.52
C LYS A 244 18.03 -3.43 -1.27
N THR A 245 17.20 -2.94 -2.17
CA THR A 245 16.67 -1.59 -2.04
C THR A 245 15.20 -1.56 -1.65
N LEU A 246 14.82 -0.56 -0.88
CA LEU A 246 13.46 -0.25 -0.51
C LEU A 246 13.26 1.25 -0.35
N ILE A 247 12.01 1.69 -0.41
CA ILE A 247 11.59 3.03 -0.02
C ILE A 247 10.68 2.96 1.20
N SER A 248 10.72 4.02 1.98
CA SER A 248 9.79 4.24 3.09
C SER A 248 9.30 5.67 3.12
N VAL A 249 8.08 5.85 3.60
CA VAL A 249 7.46 7.16 3.81
C VAL A 249 6.95 7.27 5.24
N SER A 250 6.98 8.48 5.78
CA SER A 250 6.74 8.70 7.19
C SER A 250 5.95 9.98 7.48
N TYR A 251 5.45 10.06 8.69
CA TYR A 251 4.85 11.27 9.27
C TYR A 251 5.89 12.37 9.54
N ASP A 252 7.20 12.08 9.44
CA ASP A 252 8.26 13.08 9.46
C ASP A 252 8.42 13.87 8.16
N MET A 253 7.47 13.69 7.19
CA MET A 253 7.39 14.36 5.89
C MET A 253 8.48 13.94 4.90
N ASN A 254 9.31 12.96 5.26
CA ASN A 254 10.40 12.47 4.42
C ASN A 254 10.02 11.20 3.68
N VAL A 255 10.68 11.03 2.54
CA VAL A 255 10.75 9.79 1.79
C VAL A 255 12.19 9.32 1.83
N ASN A 256 12.43 8.16 2.41
CA ASN A 256 13.77 7.61 2.53
C ASN A 256 13.97 6.47 1.52
N TYR A 257 15.10 6.51 0.83
CA TYR A 257 15.57 5.44 -0.05
C TYR A 257 16.73 4.71 0.62
N TRP A 258 16.61 3.39 0.71
CA TRP A 258 17.52 2.55 1.47
C TRP A 258 18.18 1.50 0.61
N ASN A 259 19.40 1.15 1.01
CA ASN A 259 19.96 -0.16 0.72
C ASN A 259 20.09 -0.91 2.04
N ILE A 260 19.49 -2.08 2.14
CA ILE A 260 19.46 -2.87 3.38
C ILE A 260 20.85 -3.34 3.89
N SER A 261 21.89 -3.17 3.08
CA SER A 261 23.27 -3.41 3.54
C SER A 261 23.78 -2.31 4.48
N TYR A 262 23.07 -1.19 4.59
CA TYR A 262 23.43 -0.05 5.42
C TYR A 262 22.28 0.25 6.40
N SER A 263 22.61 0.65 7.62
CA SER A 263 21.62 0.97 8.66
C SER A 263 21.00 2.36 8.54
N ILE A 264 21.50 3.19 7.62
CA ILE A 264 21.04 4.57 7.36
C ILE A 264 20.56 4.71 5.92
N PRO A 265 19.65 5.65 5.61
CA PRO A 265 19.18 5.87 4.25
C PRO A 265 20.29 6.37 3.34
N ILE A 266 20.27 5.95 2.07
CA ILE A 266 21.17 6.44 1.02
C ILE A 266 20.78 7.85 0.61
N HIS A 267 19.45 8.07 0.44
CA HIS A 267 18.88 9.36 0.08
C HIS A 267 17.65 9.66 0.94
N ILE A 268 17.50 10.92 1.31
CA ILE A 268 16.34 11.47 2.00
C ILE A 268 15.75 12.56 1.12
N PHE A 269 14.48 12.38 0.71
CA PHE A 269 13.74 13.36 -0.06
C PHE A 269 12.75 14.08 0.84
N ASN A 270 12.84 15.40 0.92
CA ASN A 270 12.07 16.29 1.80
C ASN A 270 11.18 17.26 1.03
N HIS A 271 10.63 16.82 -0.08
CA HIS A 271 9.84 17.66 -0.99
C HIS A 271 8.37 17.84 -0.57
N HIS A 272 7.91 17.07 0.42
CA HIS A 272 6.59 17.20 1.02
C HIS A 272 6.61 18.13 2.24
N LYS A 273 5.45 18.73 2.55
CA LYS A 273 5.28 19.69 3.66
C LYS A 273 4.37 19.17 4.76
N GLU A 274 3.81 17.99 4.58
CA GLU A 274 2.93 17.28 5.49
C GLU A 274 3.21 15.79 5.41
N PHE A 275 2.54 14.98 6.25
CA PHE A 275 2.70 13.54 6.36
C PHE A 275 2.65 12.86 5.00
N VAL A 276 3.62 12.00 4.70
CA VAL A 276 3.65 11.22 3.48
C VAL A 276 2.99 9.87 3.74
N TYR A 277 1.93 9.58 2.99
CA TYR A 277 1.09 8.41 3.21
C TYR A 277 1.31 7.30 2.20
N GLY A 278 1.45 7.64 0.94
CA GLY A 278 1.59 6.69 -0.14
C GLY A 278 2.92 6.79 -0.85
N CYS A 279 3.42 5.65 -1.28
CA CYS A 279 4.55 5.56 -2.20
C CYS A 279 4.40 4.34 -3.09
N ASP A 280 5.05 4.36 -4.24
CA ASP A 280 5.15 3.21 -5.12
C ASP A 280 6.36 3.33 -6.06
N PHE A 281 6.89 2.17 -6.50
CA PHE A 281 7.88 2.08 -7.57
C PHE A 281 7.19 1.89 -8.93
N SER A 282 7.68 2.55 -9.96
CA SER A 282 7.32 2.18 -11.33
C SER A 282 7.83 0.77 -11.63
N LEU A 283 7.03 -0.05 -12.31
CA LEU A 283 7.44 -1.39 -12.76
C LEU A 283 8.21 -1.34 -14.09
N PHE A 284 8.18 -0.21 -14.80
CA PHE A 284 8.79 -0.03 -16.13
C PHE A 284 10.06 0.82 -16.09
N ASN A 285 10.20 1.68 -15.08
CA ASN A 285 11.37 2.55 -14.91
C ASN A 285 11.95 2.36 -13.52
N LYS A 286 13.12 1.73 -13.44
CA LYS A 286 13.82 1.38 -12.19
C LYS A 286 14.00 2.56 -11.23
N ASN A 287 14.18 3.76 -11.77
CA ASN A 287 14.49 4.92 -10.95
C ASN A 287 13.27 5.78 -10.59
N LEU A 288 12.11 5.50 -11.17
CA LEU A 288 10.92 6.33 -11.00
C LEU A 288 10.11 5.90 -9.78
N ILE A 289 9.89 6.85 -8.88
CA ILE A 289 9.07 6.71 -7.67
C ILE A 289 7.91 7.70 -7.71
N SER A 290 6.77 7.27 -7.17
CA SER A 290 5.65 8.15 -6.85
C SER A 290 5.45 8.26 -5.35
N THR A 291 5.01 9.43 -4.88
CA THR A 291 4.62 9.66 -3.49
C THR A 291 3.40 10.55 -3.39
N THR A 292 2.56 10.32 -2.38
CA THR A 292 1.42 11.17 -2.03
C THR A 292 1.48 11.59 -0.59
N SER A 293 1.04 12.82 -0.31
CA SER A 293 1.08 13.44 1.02
C SER A 293 -0.20 14.20 1.35
N TRP A 294 -0.39 14.43 2.62
CA TRP A 294 -1.42 15.32 3.14
C TRP A 294 -1.20 16.79 2.75
N ASP A 295 -0.06 17.13 2.16
CA ASP A 295 0.17 18.43 1.52
C ASP A 295 -0.61 18.63 0.20
N ASN A 296 -1.58 17.76 -0.08
CA ASN A 296 -2.43 17.75 -1.27
C ASN A 296 -1.67 17.45 -2.57
N SER A 297 -0.55 16.78 -2.51
CA SER A 297 0.25 16.54 -3.71
C SER A 297 0.51 15.08 -4.01
N LEU A 298 0.57 14.80 -5.32
CA LEU A 298 1.23 13.66 -5.93
C LEU A 298 2.54 14.13 -6.53
N CYS A 299 3.63 13.48 -6.17
CA CYS A 299 4.96 13.74 -6.72
C CYS A 299 5.48 12.52 -7.47
N LEU A 300 6.11 12.75 -8.63
CA LEU A 300 6.87 11.77 -9.39
C LEU A 300 8.32 12.26 -9.50
N PHE A 301 9.28 11.43 -9.14
CA PHE A 301 10.69 11.78 -9.18
C PHE A 301 11.58 10.57 -9.41
N ASN A 302 12.78 10.82 -9.95
CA ASN A 302 13.80 9.80 -10.15
C ASN A 302 14.77 9.76 -8.97
N ILE A 303 15.18 8.54 -8.60
CA ILE A 303 16.33 8.28 -7.74
C ILE A 303 17.55 8.41 -8.64
N ASN A 304 18.33 9.45 -8.49
CA ASN A 304 19.60 9.64 -9.21
C ASN A 304 20.77 9.26 -8.32
#